data_2c25a352aaf7b8349a1233f2378db3f4
#
_entry.id   2c25a352aaf7b8349a1233f2378db3f4
#
_cell.length_a   1.000
_cell.length_b   1.000
_cell.length_c   1.000
_cell.angle_alpha   90.00
_cell.angle_beta   90.00
_cell.angle_gamma   90.00
#
_symmetry.space_group_name_H-M   'P 1'
#
loop_
_entity.id
_entity.type
_entity.pdbx_description
1 polymer ?
#
loop_
_entity_poly.entity_id
_entity_poly.type
_entity_poly.pdbx_seq_one_letter_code
_entity_poly.pdbx_strand_id
1 'polypeptide(L)'
;MRNSVPSASTRPAAVVSCHVERPLDDAAWARFDRLQRRRPGGFDVIALMRPPDDAYGESETPWLERARAAAARAPFGLHTHWTSPTHARPTGGDPAERVRRDTLWMRDRGLEPRYFCGGGWYSDDDVRVAVAELGLVDCTPRIGEPSPGTLPTTHSVGALARAVLGPLPGYVHAYFHDYDLLDTRRRAALAAALAVLGRRAAKI
;
A
#
# COMPACT_ATOMS: atom_id res chain seq x y z
N MET A 1 -45.68 21.22 -1.12
CA MET A 1 -44.25 21.49 -1.42
C MET A 1 -43.45 20.25 -1.02
N ARG A 2 -42.95 19.50 -1.97
CA ARG A 2 -42.09 18.33 -1.68
C ARG A 2 -40.66 18.85 -1.58
N ASN A 3 -40.09 18.81 -0.38
CA ASN A 3 -38.65 19.04 -0.17
C ASN A 3 -37.89 17.88 -0.79
N SER A 4 -37.39 18.06 -2.00
CA SER A 4 -36.38 17.17 -2.59
C SER A 4 -35.08 17.36 -1.81
N VAL A 5 -34.74 16.39 -0.97
CA VAL A 5 -33.41 16.24 -0.39
C VAL A 5 -32.46 16.03 -1.57
N PRO A 6 -31.44 16.88 -1.77
CA PRO A 6 -30.46 16.62 -2.81
C PRO A 6 -29.77 15.31 -2.51
N SER A 7 -29.89 14.34 -3.42
CA SER A 7 -29.10 13.11 -3.40
C SER A 7 -27.63 13.54 -3.41
N ALA A 8 -26.96 13.33 -2.28
CA ALA A 8 -25.51 13.48 -2.23
C ALA A 8 -24.93 12.48 -3.22
N SER A 9 -24.46 12.96 -4.36
CA SER A 9 -23.64 12.19 -5.30
C SER A 9 -22.35 11.85 -4.57
N THR A 10 -22.36 10.73 -3.84
CA THR A 10 -21.16 10.23 -3.16
C THR A 10 -20.21 9.74 -4.24
N ARG A 11 -19.20 10.57 -4.53
CA ARG A 11 -18.09 10.13 -5.39
C ARG A 11 -17.50 8.86 -4.78
N PRO A 12 -17.11 7.87 -5.60
CA PRO A 12 -16.38 6.70 -5.12
C PRO A 12 -15.21 7.11 -4.25
N ALA A 13 -14.98 6.40 -3.14
CA ALA A 13 -13.81 6.61 -2.30
C ALA A 13 -12.57 5.94 -2.94
N ALA A 14 -11.41 6.58 -2.90
CA ALA A 14 -10.20 6.02 -3.51
C ALA A 14 -8.96 6.20 -2.66
N VAL A 15 -8.17 5.13 -2.59
CA VAL A 15 -6.86 5.02 -1.94
C VAL A 15 -5.85 4.47 -2.93
N VAL A 16 -4.58 4.84 -2.76
CA VAL A 16 -3.47 4.33 -3.59
C VAL A 16 -2.32 3.90 -2.69
N SER A 17 -1.82 2.70 -2.87
CA SER A 17 -0.64 2.19 -2.18
C SER A 17 0.42 1.64 -3.13
N CYS A 18 1.66 1.69 -2.68
CA CYS A 18 2.78 1.00 -3.31
C CYS A 18 3.34 -0.04 -2.34
N HIS A 19 3.45 -1.28 -2.80
CA HIS A 19 4.23 -2.30 -2.11
C HIS A 19 5.68 -2.12 -2.50
N VAL A 20 6.49 -1.60 -1.57
CA VAL A 20 7.92 -1.35 -1.79
C VAL A 20 8.67 -2.61 -1.38
N GLU A 21 8.83 -3.51 -2.32
CA GLU A 21 9.45 -4.82 -2.13
C GLU A 21 10.96 -4.80 -2.40
N ARG A 22 11.43 -3.82 -3.19
CA ARG A 22 12.84 -3.63 -3.52
C ARG A 22 13.36 -2.29 -3.00
N PRO A 23 13.25 -2.04 -1.69
CA PRO A 23 13.57 -0.74 -1.12
C PRO A 23 15.04 -0.34 -1.31
N LEU A 24 15.95 -1.30 -1.54
CA LEU A 24 17.37 -1.07 -1.75
C LEU A 24 17.82 -1.09 -3.23
N ASP A 25 16.91 -1.36 -4.18
CA ASP A 25 17.16 -1.16 -5.61
C ASP A 25 17.07 0.34 -5.94
N ASP A 26 18.18 0.94 -6.34
CA ASP A 26 18.27 2.39 -6.63
C ASP A 26 17.34 2.83 -7.75
N ALA A 27 17.17 2.01 -8.79
CA ALA A 27 16.31 2.35 -9.93
C ALA A 27 14.82 2.30 -9.54
N ALA A 28 14.39 1.27 -8.81
CA ALA A 28 13.03 1.14 -8.30
C ALA A 28 12.74 2.27 -7.32
N TRP A 29 13.63 2.50 -6.35
CA TRP A 29 13.49 3.57 -5.37
C TRP A 29 13.39 4.96 -6.02
N ALA A 30 14.29 5.30 -6.94
CA ALA A 30 14.27 6.62 -7.60
C ALA A 30 12.95 6.86 -8.38
N ARG A 31 12.33 5.81 -8.91
CA ARG A 31 11.03 5.89 -9.59
C ARG A 31 9.89 6.09 -8.59
N PHE A 32 9.88 5.31 -7.51
CA PHE A 32 8.88 5.42 -6.45
C PHE A 32 8.93 6.78 -5.76
N ASP A 33 10.10 7.23 -5.31
CA ASP A 33 10.32 8.52 -4.68
C ASP A 33 9.85 9.70 -5.56
N ARG A 34 10.15 9.64 -6.87
CA ARG A 34 9.64 10.64 -7.83
C ARG A 34 8.12 10.59 -7.96
N LEU A 35 7.52 9.40 -7.93
CA LEU A 35 6.07 9.22 -8.03
C LEU A 35 5.38 9.79 -6.80
N GLN A 36 5.87 9.51 -5.58
CA GLN A 36 5.33 10.10 -4.35
C GLN A 36 5.38 11.64 -4.40
N ARG A 37 6.50 12.23 -4.80
CA ARG A 37 6.63 13.69 -4.93
C ARG A 37 5.66 14.29 -5.94
N ARG A 38 5.35 13.58 -7.02
CA ARG A 38 4.44 14.08 -8.07
C ARG A 38 2.96 13.97 -7.71
N ARG A 39 2.62 13.12 -6.75
CA ARG A 39 1.23 12.89 -6.31
C ARG A 39 0.26 12.71 -7.49
N PRO A 40 0.44 11.69 -8.33
CA PRO A 40 -0.35 11.53 -9.54
C PRO A 40 -1.85 11.44 -9.20
N GLY A 41 -2.69 12.18 -9.93
CA GLY A 41 -4.11 12.33 -9.61
C GLY A 41 -4.37 13.04 -8.27
N GLY A 42 -3.33 13.59 -7.62
CA GLY A 42 -3.40 14.24 -6.30
C GLY A 42 -3.46 13.25 -5.13
N PHE A 43 -3.10 11.99 -5.34
CA PHE A 43 -3.06 10.99 -4.27
C PHE A 43 -1.76 11.06 -3.46
N ASP A 44 -1.91 10.91 -2.15
CA ASP A 44 -0.83 10.54 -1.25
C ASP A 44 -0.67 9.03 -1.33
N VAL A 45 0.39 8.57 -2.00
CA VAL A 45 0.63 7.15 -2.23
C VAL A 45 1.18 6.52 -0.95
N ILE A 46 0.40 5.68 -0.29
CA ILE A 46 0.82 4.94 0.90
C ILE A 46 2.05 4.10 0.55
N ALA A 47 3.14 4.27 1.31
CA ALA A 47 4.32 3.44 1.18
C ALA A 47 4.19 2.23 2.13
N LEU A 48 3.91 1.06 1.60
CA LEU A 48 3.92 -0.20 2.34
C LEU A 48 5.29 -0.85 2.12
N MET A 49 6.21 -0.68 3.08
CA MET A 49 7.60 -1.07 2.91
C MET A 49 7.91 -2.38 3.64
N ARG A 50 8.62 -3.25 2.95
CA ARG A 50 9.20 -4.45 3.54
C ARG A 50 10.45 -4.04 4.35
N PRO A 51 10.60 -4.50 5.62
CA PRO A 51 11.85 -4.33 6.36
C PRO A 51 13.04 -4.95 5.63
N PRO A 52 14.27 -4.50 5.88
CA PRO A 52 15.46 -5.13 5.36
C PRO A 52 15.65 -6.52 5.99
N ASP A 53 16.34 -7.39 5.31
CA ASP A 53 16.62 -8.75 5.77
C ASP A 53 18.14 -8.98 5.76
N ASP A 54 18.75 -8.96 6.95
CA ASP A 54 20.20 -9.13 7.13
C ASP A 54 20.69 -10.49 6.63
N ALA A 55 19.86 -11.52 6.70
CA ALA A 55 20.21 -12.84 6.19
C ALA A 55 20.43 -12.86 4.66
N TYR A 56 19.90 -11.84 3.97
CA TYR A 56 20.08 -11.63 2.54
C TYR A 56 21.02 -10.45 2.24
N GLY A 57 21.77 -9.96 3.24
CA GLY A 57 22.76 -8.89 3.07
C GLY A 57 22.16 -7.51 2.85
N GLU A 58 20.91 -7.30 3.22
CA GLU A 58 20.24 -6.00 3.08
C GLU A 58 20.63 -5.07 4.23
N SER A 59 21.19 -3.89 3.90
CA SER A 59 21.66 -2.94 4.89
C SER A 59 20.52 -2.08 5.47
N GLU A 60 20.49 -1.99 6.81
CA GLU A 60 19.52 -1.19 7.56
C GLU A 60 19.65 0.32 7.29
N THR A 61 20.86 0.86 7.24
CA THR A 61 21.08 2.31 7.12
C THR A 61 20.44 2.93 5.87
N PRO A 62 20.73 2.48 4.63
CA PRO A 62 20.10 3.03 3.44
C PRO A 62 18.61 2.73 3.39
N TRP A 63 18.16 1.62 4.00
CA TRP A 63 16.74 1.33 4.12
C TRP A 63 16.03 2.38 4.99
N LEU A 64 16.58 2.71 6.17
CA LEU A 64 16.01 3.70 7.08
C LEU A 64 15.95 5.10 6.46
N GLU A 65 16.98 5.51 5.72
CA GLU A 65 16.98 6.77 4.99
C GLU A 65 15.78 6.84 4.02
N ARG A 66 15.56 5.76 3.27
CA ARG A 66 14.46 5.65 2.31
C ARG A 66 13.10 5.59 2.99
N ALA A 67 12.97 4.81 4.04
CA ALA A 67 11.73 4.71 4.81
C ALA A 67 11.32 6.05 5.43
N ARG A 68 12.27 6.77 6.04
CA ARG A 68 12.02 8.13 6.57
C ARG A 68 11.63 9.12 5.47
N ALA A 69 12.29 9.04 4.31
CA ALA A 69 11.93 9.87 3.17
C ALA A 69 10.51 9.58 2.64
N ALA A 70 10.09 8.32 2.61
CA ALA A 70 8.73 7.94 2.23
C ALA A 70 7.69 8.40 3.26
N ALA A 71 7.95 8.13 4.55
CA ALA A 71 7.06 8.49 5.66
C ALA A 71 6.86 10.01 5.83
N ALA A 72 7.87 10.81 5.49
CA ALA A 72 7.79 12.27 5.51
C ALA A 72 6.88 12.84 4.42
N ARG A 73 6.53 12.07 3.38
CA ARG A 73 5.77 12.56 2.22
C ARG A 73 4.34 12.06 2.15
N ALA A 74 4.09 10.87 2.64
CA ALA A 74 2.79 10.21 2.53
C ALA A 74 2.59 9.23 3.68
N PRO A 75 1.37 8.73 3.88
CA PRO A 75 1.12 7.68 4.85
C PRO A 75 2.06 6.48 4.64
N PHE A 76 2.48 5.87 5.74
CA PHE A 76 3.50 4.84 5.78
C PHE A 76 2.98 3.57 6.47
N GLY A 77 3.46 2.41 6.05
CA GLY A 77 3.06 1.13 6.63
C GLY A 77 4.03 -0.01 6.37
N LEU A 78 3.70 -1.15 6.96
CA LEU A 78 4.44 -2.39 6.89
C LEU A 78 3.91 -3.26 5.74
N HIS A 79 4.82 -3.79 4.91
CA HIS A 79 4.57 -4.90 3.99
C HIS A 79 5.41 -6.10 4.41
N THR A 80 4.81 -7.07 5.08
CA THR A 80 5.57 -8.20 5.60
C THR A 80 5.79 -9.26 4.53
N HIS A 81 7.05 -9.59 4.23
CA HIS A 81 7.43 -10.83 3.57
C HIS A 81 7.77 -11.87 4.63
N TRP A 82 7.14 -13.05 4.54
CA TRP A 82 7.16 -14.02 5.63
C TRP A 82 8.40 -14.92 5.61
N THR A 83 8.87 -15.29 4.43
CA THR A 83 9.95 -16.27 4.27
C THR A 83 11.27 -15.62 3.86
N SER A 84 11.24 -14.74 2.83
CA SER A 84 12.44 -14.05 2.33
C SER A 84 12.04 -12.81 1.52
N PRO A 85 12.99 -11.95 1.14
CA PRO A 85 12.71 -10.81 0.26
C PRO A 85 12.02 -11.17 -1.05
N THR A 86 12.23 -12.37 -1.56
CA THR A 86 11.65 -12.85 -2.81
C THR A 86 10.52 -13.87 -2.63
N HIS A 87 10.25 -14.32 -1.41
CA HIS A 87 9.21 -15.29 -1.10
C HIS A 87 8.24 -14.75 -0.05
N ALA A 88 7.19 -14.13 -0.56
CA ALA A 88 6.28 -13.32 0.26
C ALA A 88 5.35 -14.14 1.17
N ARG A 89 5.01 -15.40 0.83
CA ARG A 89 4.11 -16.23 1.64
C ARG A 89 4.84 -16.93 2.78
N PRO A 90 4.17 -17.22 3.90
CA PRO A 90 4.77 -18.00 4.97
C PRO A 90 4.98 -19.45 4.54
N THR A 91 6.13 -20.02 4.93
CA THR A 91 6.45 -21.44 4.78
C THR A 91 6.64 -22.12 6.13
N GLY A 92 6.49 -21.37 7.23
CA GLY A 92 6.63 -21.82 8.61
C GLY A 92 6.77 -20.63 9.55
N GLY A 93 6.99 -20.91 10.82
CA GLY A 93 7.09 -19.90 11.88
C GLY A 93 5.72 -19.39 12.34
N ASP A 94 5.73 -18.28 13.05
CA ASP A 94 4.54 -17.57 13.54
C ASP A 94 4.36 -16.26 12.77
N PRO A 95 3.39 -16.19 11.85
CA PRO A 95 3.12 -14.98 11.06
C PRO A 95 2.67 -13.79 11.92
N ALA A 96 1.87 -14.00 12.95
CA ALA A 96 1.41 -12.92 13.83
C ALA A 96 2.57 -12.30 14.61
N GLU A 97 3.47 -13.16 15.14
CA GLU A 97 4.67 -12.69 15.83
C GLU A 97 5.62 -11.95 14.87
N ARG A 98 5.71 -12.37 13.61
CA ARG A 98 6.47 -11.63 12.59
C ARG A 98 5.94 -10.21 12.42
N VAL A 99 4.61 -10.01 12.34
CA VAL A 99 3.99 -8.68 12.23
C VAL A 99 4.32 -7.83 13.46
N ARG A 100 4.20 -8.40 14.68
CA ARG A 100 4.53 -7.69 15.92
C ARG A 100 5.99 -7.24 15.92
N ARG A 101 6.91 -8.18 15.65
CA ARG A 101 8.34 -7.91 15.61
C ARG A 101 8.71 -6.83 14.60
N ASP A 102 8.24 -6.95 13.36
CA ASP A 102 8.59 -6.02 12.29
C ASP A 102 8.01 -4.61 12.56
N THR A 103 6.79 -4.54 13.13
CA THR A 103 6.18 -3.25 13.53
C THR A 103 6.94 -2.59 14.67
N LEU A 104 7.28 -3.33 15.72
CA LEU A 104 8.05 -2.81 16.86
C LEU A 104 9.45 -2.40 16.43
N TRP A 105 10.10 -3.18 15.57
CA TRP A 105 11.40 -2.85 14.99
C TRP A 105 11.38 -1.51 14.26
N MET A 106 10.32 -1.22 13.50
CA MET A 106 10.14 0.09 12.84
C MET A 106 9.95 1.21 13.86
N ARG A 107 9.10 1.00 14.88
CA ARG A 107 8.81 2.00 15.93
C ARG A 107 10.04 2.35 16.75
N ASP A 108 10.87 1.38 17.10
CA ASP A 108 12.13 1.59 17.83
C ASP A 108 13.12 2.47 17.03
N ARG A 109 12.92 2.59 15.72
CA ARG A 109 13.72 3.42 14.80
C ARG A 109 13.06 4.75 14.43
N GLY A 110 11.99 5.11 15.15
CA GLY A 110 11.27 6.36 14.97
C GLY A 110 10.40 6.41 13.72
N LEU A 111 10.00 5.25 13.18
CA LEU A 111 9.00 5.15 12.13
C LEU A 111 7.64 4.80 12.75
N GLU A 112 6.57 5.41 12.22
CA GLU A 112 5.21 5.19 12.70
C GLU A 112 4.36 4.51 11.62
N PRO A 113 4.50 3.18 11.42
CA PRO A 113 3.65 2.47 10.49
C PRO A 113 2.19 2.51 10.96
N ARG A 114 1.30 2.93 10.07
CA ARG A 114 -0.15 3.00 10.31
C ARG A 114 -0.93 2.00 9.47
N TYR A 115 -0.31 1.45 8.44
CA TYR A 115 -0.93 0.55 7.49
C TYR A 115 -0.17 -0.77 7.45
N PHE A 116 -0.88 -1.83 7.11
CA PHE A 116 -0.32 -3.17 6.95
C PHE A 116 -0.84 -3.81 5.67
N CYS A 117 0.01 -4.58 5.00
CA CYS A 117 -0.42 -5.49 3.96
C CYS A 117 0.45 -6.76 4.01
N GLY A 118 -0.19 -7.91 4.15
CA GLY A 118 0.49 -9.20 4.17
C GLY A 118 1.03 -9.58 2.80
N GLY A 119 2.31 -9.94 2.73
CA GLY A 119 2.97 -10.44 1.53
C GLY A 119 2.28 -11.70 1.00
N GLY A 120 2.21 -11.82 -0.33
CA GLY A 120 1.49 -12.89 -0.99
C GLY A 120 -0.01 -12.95 -0.64
N TRP A 121 -0.56 -11.82 -0.16
CA TRP A 121 -1.95 -11.65 0.30
C TRP A 121 -2.31 -12.54 1.49
N TYR A 122 -1.33 -12.90 2.29
CA TYR A 122 -1.56 -13.75 3.45
C TYR A 122 -2.07 -12.92 4.64
N SER A 123 -3.15 -13.38 5.23
CA SER A 123 -3.72 -12.84 6.47
C SER A 123 -4.68 -13.89 7.04
N ASP A 124 -4.28 -14.56 8.11
CA ASP A 124 -5.15 -15.42 8.92
C ASP A 124 -5.74 -14.68 10.11
N ASP A 125 -6.46 -15.40 10.99
CA ASP A 125 -7.11 -14.79 12.15
C ASP A 125 -6.08 -14.22 13.15
N ASP A 126 -4.97 -14.92 13.39
CA ASP A 126 -3.94 -14.50 14.33
C ASP A 126 -3.19 -13.25 13.81
N VAL A 127 -2.91 -13.18 12.51
CA VAL A 127 -2.36 -11.99 11.86
C VAL A 127 -3.34 -10.81 11.99
N ARG A 128 -4.65 -11.03 11.78
CA ARG A 128 -5.66 -9.95 11.91
C ARG A 128 -5.75 -9.41 13.33
N VAL A 129 -5.67 -10.30 14.33
CA VAL A 129 -5.62 -9.90 15.74
C VAL A 129 -4.38 -9.06 16.02
N ALA A 130 -3.20 -9.51 15.60
CA ALA A 130 -1.95 -8.78 15.80
C ALA A 130 -1.98 -7.39 15.13
N VAL A 131 -2.49 -7.29 13.91
CA VAL A 131 -2.66 -6.03 13.17
C VAL A 131 -3.56 -5.06 13.93
N ALA A 132 -4.69 -5.55 14.46
CA ALA A 132 -5.63 -4.74 15.24
C ALA A 132 -5.04 -4.29 16.58
N GLU A 133 -4.35 -5.18 17.32
CA GLU A 133 -3.67 -4.87 18.60
C GLU A 133 -2.60 -3.78 18.42
N LEU A 134 -1.91 -3.79 17.28
CA LEU A 134 -0.90 -2.78 16.93
C LEU A 134 -1.49 -1.46 16.43
N GLY A 135 -2.82 -1.38 16.25
CA GLY A 135 -3.52 -0.21 15.73
C GLY A 135 -3.25 0.06 14.25
N LEU A 136 -2.90 -0.97 13.49
CA LEU A 136 -2.64 -0.86 12.05
C LEU A 136 -3.94 -1.00 11.25
N VAL A 137 -4.03 -0.30 10.13
CA VAL A 137 -5.10 -0.46 9.14
C VAL A 137 -4.69 -1.55 8.15
N ASP A 138 -5.46 -2.64 8.09
CA ASP A 138 -5.17 -3.76 7.20
C ASP A 138 -5.60 -3.46 5.75
N CYS A 139 -4.63 -3.41 4.86
CA CYS A 139 -4.79 -3.22 3.41
C CYS A 139 -4.77 -4.55 2.62
N THR A 140 -4.65 -5.69 3.28
CA THR A 140 -4.65 -7.00 2.60
C THR A 140 -6.00 -7.21 1.91
N PRO A 141 -6.04 -7.72 0.66
CA PRO A 141 -7.30 -7.97 -0.05
C PRO A 141 -8.25 -8.86 0.73
N ARG A 142 -9.50 -8.48 0.80
CA ARG A 142 -10.58 -9.22 1.45
C ARG A 142 -11.84 -9.18 0.61
N ILE A 143 -12.73 -10.11 0.86
CA ILE A 143 -14.11 -10.06 0.33
C ILE A 143 -14.89 -9.09 1.22
N GLY A 144 -15.54 -8.09 0.62
CA GLY A 144 -16.40 -7.12 1.30
C GLY A 144 -15.96 -5.67 1.17
N GLU A 145 -16.76 -4.79 1.74
CA GLU A 145 -16.53 -3.36 1.77
C GLU A 145 -15.52 -2.97 2.87
N PRO A 146 -14.86 -1.80 2.75
CA PRO A 146 -14.04 -1.26 3.82
C PRO A 146 -14.83 -1.16 5.13
N SER A 147 -14.17 -1.49 6.23
CA SER A 147 -14.71 -1.40 7.59
C SER A 147 -13.70 -0.70 8.50
N PRO A 148 -14.09 -0.27 9.70
CA PRO A 148 -13.13 0.28 10.64
C PRO A 148 -11.89 -0.62 10.80
N GLY A 149 -10.69 -0.03 10.63
CA GLY A 149 -9.42 -0.76 10.69
C GLY A 149 -9.04 -1.53 9.41
N THR A 150 -9.85 -1.46 8.33
CA THR A 150 -9.51 -2.13 7.06
C THR A 150 -9.68 -1.21 5.85
N LEU A 151 -8.73 -1.29 4.92
CA LEU A 151 -8.77 -0.65 3.60
C LEU A 151 -8.29 -1.65 2.55
N PRO A 152 -9.09 -2.70 2.23
CA PRO A 152 -8.62 -3.80 1.40
C PRO A 152 -8.23 -3.34 -0.01
N THR A 153 -7.10 -3.82 -0.52
CA THR A 153 -6.68 -3.57 -1.90
C THR A 153 -7.62 -4.23 -2.89
N THR A 154 -7.96 -3.54 -3.98
CA THR A 154 -8.96 -4.00 -4.95
C THR A 154 -8.46 -4.06 -6.39
N HIS A 155 -7.58 -3.15 -6.81
CA HIS A 155 -7.20 -2.98 -8.21
C HIS A 155 -5.69 -2.92 -8.40
N SER A 156 -5.12 -3.90 -9.10
CA SER A 156 -3.76 -3.80 -9.65
C SER A 156 -3.71 -2.73 -10.76
N VAL A 157 -2.50 -2.36 -11.21
CA VAL A 157 -2.31 -1.38 -12.33
C VAL A 157 -3.18 -1.73 -13.54
N GLY A 158 -3.16 -2.98 -13.97
CA GLY A 158 -3.94 -3.41 -15.14
C GLY A 158 -5.45 -3.41 -14.89
N ALA A 159 -5.88 -3.79 -13.70
CA ALA A 159 -7.30 -3.73 -13.31
C ALA A 159 -7.79 -2.29 -13.22
N LEU A 160 -6.99 -1.40 -12.61
CA LEU A 160 -7.30 0.02 -12.52
C LEU A 160 -7.41 0.67 -13.90
N ALA A 161 -6.46 0.40 -14.80
CA ALA A 161 -6.47 0.95 -16.16
C ALA A 161 -7.75 0.59 -16.93
N ARG A 162 -8.31 -0.60 -16.68
CA ARG A 162 -9.61 -1.00 -17.25
C ARG A 162 -10.78 -0.35 -16.51
N ALA A 163 -10.74 -0.33 -15.18
CA ALA A 163 -11.86 0.20 -14.37
C ALA A 163 -12.12 1.69 -14.62
N VAL A 164 -11.08 2.48 -14.88
CA VAL A 164 -11.25 3.93 -15.14
C VAL A 164 -11.89 4.25 -16.50
N LEU A 165 -12.05 3.26 -17.37
CA LEU A 165 -12.76 3.41 -18.66
C LEU A 165 -14.28 3.25 -18.52
N GLY A 166 -14.78 2.67 -17.43
CA GLY A 166 -16.19 2.42 -17.15
C GLY A 166 -16.68 3.09 -15.86
N PRO A 167 -17.86 2.72 -15.35
CA PRO A 167 -18.32 3.12 -14.02
C PRO A 167 -17.36 2.64 -12.94
N LEU A 168 -16.97 3.52 -12.01
CA LEU A 168 -16.15 3.13 -10.87
C LEU A 168 -17.05 2.48 -9.79
N PRO A 169 -16.55 1.44 -9.08
CA PRO A 169 -17.21 0.94 -7.88
C PRO A 169 -17.17 1.99 -6.77
N GLY A 170 -18.00 1.85 -5.73
CA GLY A 170 -18.08 2.78 -4.60
C GLY A 170 -16.78 2.98 -3.85
N TYR A 171 -15.89 1.97 -3.91
CA TYR A 171 -14.56 2.01 -3.32
C TYR A 171 -13.50 1.45 -4.28
N VAL A 172 -12.34 2.11 -4.33
CA VAL A 172 -11.17 1.71 -5.11
C VAL A 172 -9.92 1.86 -4.27
N HIS A 173 -9.25 0.76 -3.96
CA HIS A 173 -7.88 0.79 -3.47
C HIS A 173 -6.95 0.27 -4.58
N ALA A 174 -6.32 1.21 -5.28
CA ALA A 174 -5.35 0.88 -6.31
C ALA A 174 -3.99 0.55 -5.69
N TYR A 175 -3.40 -0.59 -6.06
CA TYR A 175 -2.07 -0.96 -5.60
C TYR A 175 -1.15 -1.26 -6.78
N PHE A 176 0.15 -1.10 -6.54
CA PHE A 176 1.21 -1.46 -7.46
C PHE A 176 2.49 -1.79 -6.66
N HIS A 177 3.47 -2.38 -7.32
CA HIS A 177 4.77 -2.63 -6.72
C HIS A 177 5.80 -1.64 -7.25
N ASP A 178 6.82 -1.35 -6.48
CA ASP A 178 7.90 -0.44 -6.88
C ASP A 178 8.59 -0.90 -8.18
N TYR A 179 8.75 -2.21 -8.39
CA TYR A 179 9.30 -2.75 -9.63
C TYR A 179 8.38 -2.61 -10.86
N ASP A 180 7.06 -2.44 -10.68
CA ASP A 180 6.16 -2.09 -11.79
C ASP A 180 6.55 -0.76 -12.44
N LEU A 181 7.19 0.12 -11.67
CA LEU A 181 7.65 1.42 -12.16
C LEU A 181 8.89 1.34 -13.05
N LEU A 182 9.59 0.21 -13.08
CA LEU A 182 10.71 -0.02 -14.00
C LEU A 182 10.21 -0.25 -15.43
N ASP A 183 9.03 -0.85 -15.59
CA ASP A 183 8.39 -1.00 -16.88
C ASP A 183 7.75 0.32 -17.34
N THR A 184 8.18 0.83 -18.49
CA THR A 184 7.71 2.12 -19.00
C THR A 184 6.22 2.11 -19.35
N ARG A 185 5.69 0.98 -19.84
CA ARG A 185 4.27 0.86 -20.22
C ARG A 185 3.39 0.81 -18.97
N ARG A 186 3.76 0.00 -17.96
CA ARG A 186 3.04 -0.07 -16.68
C ARG A 186 3.06 1.26 -15.97
N ARG A 187 4.20 1.95 -15.94
CA ARG A 187 4.32 3.28 -15.32
C ARG A 187 3.44 4.32 -16.02
N ALA A 188 3.42 4.33 -17.36
CA ALA A 188 2.55 5.24 -18.11
C ALA A 188 1.06 4.92 -17.89
N ALA A 189 0.68 3.65 -17.92
CA ALA A 189 -0.70 3.22 -17.63
C ALA A 189 -1.13 3.60 -16.22
N LEU A 190 -0.27 3.39 -15.22
CA LEU A 190 -0.53 3.80 -13.82
C LEU A 190 -0.75 5.31 -13.72
N ALA A 191 0.14 6.12 -14.29
CA ALA A 191 0.03 7.58 -14.23
C ALA A 191 -1.26 8.09 -14.89
N ALA A 192 -1.63 7.55 -16.06
CA ALA A 192 -2.86 7.89 -16.74
C ALA A 192 -4.10 7.48 -15.93
N ALA A 193 -4.11 6.24 -15.41
CA ALA A 193 -5.24 5.72 -14.63
C ALA A 193 -5.43 6.50 -13.32
N LEU A 194 -4.36 6.85 -12.61
CA LEU A 194 -4.43 7.67 -11.40
C LEU A 194 -4.91 9.10 -11.70
N ALA A 195 -4.51 9.68 -12.83
CA ALA A 195 -5.00 10.99 -13.24
C ALA A 195 -6.51 10.99 -13.50
N VAL A 196 -7.05 9.91 -14.09
CA VAL A 196 -8.51 9.74 -14.28
C VAL A 196 -9.20 9.49 -12.95
N LEU A 197 -8.68 8.56 -12.14
CA LEU A 197 -9.24 8.22 -10.82
C LEU A 197 -9.34 9.47 -9.92
N GLY A 198 -8.27 10.28 -9.87
CA GLY A 198 -8.22 11.48 -9.04
C GLY A 198 -9.25 12.57 -9.42
N ARG A 199 -9.75 12.55 -10.65
CA ARG A 199 -10.86 13.43 -11.09
C ARG A 199 -12.24 12.86 -10.74
N ARG A 200 -12.37 11.55 -10.66
CA ARG A 200 -13.64 10.81 -10.54
C ARG A 200 -13.97 10.33 -9.14
N ALA A 201 -12.98 10.23 -8.26
CA ALA A 201 -13.13 9.70 -6.91
C ALA A 201 -12.75 10.73 -5.83
N ALA A 202 -13.32 10.57 -4.64
CA ALA A 202 -12.87 11.24 -3.42
C ALA A 202 -11.65 10.50 -2.87
N LYS A 203 -10.62 11.24 -2.44
CA LYS A 203 -9.41 10.68 -1.85
C LYS A 203 -9.61 10.49 -0.35
N ILE A 204 -9.22 9.35 0.18
CA ILE A 204 -9.26 9.01 1.60
C ILE A 204 -7.88 8.57 2.06
#